data_1c2e4447142a999aad20d235b778ce65
#
_entry.id   1c2e4447142a999aad20d235b778ce65
#
_cell.length_a   1.000
_cell.length_b   1.000
_cell.length_c   1.000
_cell.angle_alpha   90.00
_cell.angle_beta   90.00
_cell.angle_gamma   90.00
#
_symmetry.space_group_name_H-M   'P 1'
#
loop_
_entity.id
_entity.type
_entity.pdbx_description
1 polymer ?
#
loop_
_entity_poly.entity_id
_entity_poly.type
_entity_poly.pdbx_seq_one_letter_code
_entity_poly.pdbx_strand_id
1 'polypeptide(L)'
;SKYLNEDPQIKQNYDDAVQRVETIINETQNPELLKANIDQATQSVQNAEQALHGAEKLNQDKQTSSTELDGLTDLTDAQREKLREQINTSNSRDDIKQKIEQAKALNDAMKKLKEQVAQKDGVHANSDYTNEDSAQKDAYNNALKQAEDIINNSSNPNLNAQDITNALNNIKQAQDNLHGAQKLQQDKNTTNQAIGNLNHLNQPQKDALIQAINGATSRDQVAEKLKEAEALDEAMKQLEDQVNQDDQISNSSPFINEDSDKQKTYNDKIQAAKEIINQTSNPTLDKQK
;
A
#
# COMPACT_ATOMS: atom_id res chain seq x y z
N SER A 1 -6.76 45.90 -7.19
CA SER A 1 -7.60 47.07 -7.43
C SER A 1 -8.62 47.22 -6.31
N LYS A 2 -8.84 48.47 -5.85
CA LYS A 2 -9.78 48.78 -4.78
C LYS A 2 -11.19 48.25 -5.07
N TYR A 3 -11.69 48.43 -6.30
CA TYR A 3 -13.03 48.04 -6.73
C TYR A 3 -13.15 46.50 -6.93
N LEU A 4 -12.22 45.86 -7.65
CA LEU A 4 -12.37 44.45 -8.05
C LEU A 4 -12.51 43.50 -6.85
N ASN A 5 -11.77 43.74 -5.80
CA ASN A 5 -11.72 42.90 -4.61
C ASN A 5 -12.63 43.40 -3.46
N GLU A 6 -13.51 44.35 -3.76
CA GLU A 6 -14.47 44.88 -2.78
C GLU A 6 -15.69 43.96 -2.64
N ASP A 7 -16.41 44.09 -1.53
CA ASP A 7 -17.64 43.37 -1.29
C ASP A 7 -18.78 43.86 -2.27
N PRO A 8 -19.69 42.98 -2.68
CA PRO A 8 -20.68 43.30 -3.68
C PRO A 8 -21.55 44.53 -3.35
N GLN A 9 -21.93 44.70 -2.08
CA GLN A 9 -22.76 45.84 -1.64
C GLN A 9 -22.03 47.18 -1.76
N ILE A 10 -20.71 47.17 -1.46
CA ILE A 10 -19.90 48.41 -1.53
C ILE A 10 -19.67 48.77 -3.02
N LYS A 11 -19.44 47.80 -3.88
CA LYS A 11 -19.39 48.00 -5.35
C LYS A 11 -20.66 48.60 -5.87
N GLN A 12 -21.81 48.05 -5.48
CA GLN A 12 -23.12 48.55 -5.89
C GLN A 12 -23.34 49.98 -5.47
N ASN A 13 -22.99 50.34 -4.25
CA ASN A 13 -23.10 51.73 -3.76
C ASN A 13 -22.25 52.71 -4.58
N TYR A 14 -21.03 52.27 -5.00
CA TYR A 14 -20.18 53.09 -5.86
C TYR A 14 -20.79 53.20 -7.29
N ASP A 15 -21.24 52.10 -7.88
CA ASP A 15 -21.83 52.07 -9.21
C ASP A 15 -23.10 52.92 -9.25
N ASP A 16 -23.97 52.87 -8.24
CA ASP A 16 -25.17 53.70 -8.10
C ASP A 16 -24.84 55.19 -8.01
N ALA A 17 -23.79 55.55 -7.25
CA ALA A 17 -23.31 56.92 -7.14
C ALA A 17 -22.78 57.45 -8.46
N VAL A 18 -21.96 56.65 -9.19
CA VAL A 18 -21.45 56.98 -10.52
C VAL A 18 -22.57 57.14 -11.52
N GLN A 19 -23.53 56.20 -11.59
CA GLN A 19 -24.68 56.25 -12.47
C GLN A 19 -25.53 57.49 -12.25
N ARG A 20 -25.70 57.92 -10.99
CA ARG A 20 -26.44 59.16 -10.69
C ARG A 20 -25.72 60.40 -11.27
N VAL A 21 -24.40 60.48 -11.16
CA VAL A 21 -23.60 61.56 -11.74
C VAL A 21 -23.69 61.54 -13.28
N GLU A 22 -23.57 60.34 -13.89
CA GLU A 22 -23.71 60.15 -15.35
C GLU A 22 -25.09 60.61 -15.86
N THR A 23 -26.16 60.33 -15.11
CA THR A 23 -27.52 60.81 -15.42
C THR A 23 -27.56 62.31 -15.44
N ILE A 24 -26.96 63.00 -14.44
CA ILE A 24 -26.92 64.47 -14.40
C ILE A 24 -26.13 65.06 -15.60
N ILE A 25 -24.97 64.44 -15.92
CA ILE A 25 -24.11 64.90 -17.03
C ILE A 25 -24.81 64.76 -18.39
N ASN A 26 -25.53 63.66 -18.61
CA ASN A 26 -26.13 63.29 -19.88
C ASN A 26 -27.57 63.81 -20.08
N GLU A 27 -28.14 64.47 -19.05
CA GLU A 27 -29.50 65.07 -19.12
C GLU A 27 -29.52 66.26 -20.05
N THR A 28 -30.26 66.19 -21.15
CA THR A 28 -30.36 67.23 -22.15
C THR A 28 -31.65 67.96 -22.14
N GLN A 29 -32.74 67.40 -21.54
CA GLN A 29 -34.09 68.00 -21.61
C GLN A 29 -34.44 68.79 -20.37
N ASN A 30 -34.00 68.27 -19.17
CA ASN A 30 -34.23 68.96 -17.88
C ASN A 30 -32.90 69.01 -17.10
N PRO A 31 -31.93 69.84 -17.54
CA PRO A 31 -30.62 69.89 -16.94
C PRO A 31 -30.67 70.36 -15.48
N GLU A 32 -29.83 69.75 -14.62
CA GLU A 32 -29.69 70.19 -13.23
C GLU A 32 -28.95 71.52 -13.17
N LEU A 33 -29.61 72.56 -12.68
CA LEU A 33 -29.07 73.90 -12.60
C LEU A 33 -28.66 74.32 -11.15
N LEU A 34 -29.02 73.50 -10.16
CA LEU A 34 -28.65 73.79 -8.77
C LEU A 34 -27.27 73.26 -8.47
N LYS A 35 -26.33 74.14 -8.23
CA LYS A 35 -24.97 73.80 -7.89
C LYS A 35 -24.91 72.86 -6.67
N ALA A 36 -25.78 73.06 -5.67
CA ALA A 36 -25.84 72.24 -4.48
C ALA A 36 -26.14 70.75 -4.78
N ASN A 37 -26.99 70.42 -5.79
CA ASN A 37 -27.33 69.07 -6.20
C ASN A 37 -26.15 68.42 -6.93
N ILE A 38 -25.45 69.18 -7.75
CA ILE A 38 -24.25 68.73 -8.47
C ILE A 38 -23.12 68.46 -7.45
N ASP A 39 -22.90 69.36 -6.47
CA ASP A 39 -21.92 69.17 -5.40
C ASP A 39 -22.25 67.94 -4.55
N GLN A 40 -23.53 67.70 -4.22
CA GLN A 40 -23.94 66.52 -3.45
C GLN A 40 -23.73 65.22 -4.23
N ALA A 41 -24.02 65.18 -5.53
CA ALA A 41 -23.74 64.02 -6.36
C ALA A 41 -22.26 63.71 -6.45
N THR A 42 -21.42 64.76 -6.65
CA THR A 42 -19.95 64.65 -6.63
C THR A 42 -19.43 64.10 -5.29
N GLN A 43 -19.93 64.63 -4.19
CA GLN A 43 -19.56 64.17 -2.84
C GLN A 43 -19.96 62.70 -2.59
N SER A 44 -21.11 62.27 -3.15
CA SER A 44 -21.56 60.89 -3.03
C SER A 44 -20.61 59.91 -3.74
N VAL A 45 -20.10 60.24 -4.93
CA VAL A 45 -19.10 59.41 -5.61
C VAL A 45 -17.78 59.36 -4.83
N GLN A 46 -17.32 60.53 -4.35
CA GLN A 46 -16.09 60.58 -3.56
C GLN A 46 -16.18 59.74 -2.29
N ASN A 47 -17.31 59.81 -1.56
CA ASN A 47 -17.53 59.01 -0.36
C ASN A 47 -17.60 57.51 -0.69
N ALA A 48 -18.28 57.15 -1.77
CA ALA A 48 -18.36 55.76 -2.20
C ALA A 48 -17.01 55.21 -2.69
N GLU A 49 -16.19 56.03 -3.39
CA GLU A 49 -14.82 55.68 -3.74
C GLU A 49 -13.92 55.46 -2.51
N GLN A 50 -14.02 56.34 -1.51
CA GLN A 50 -13.30 56.24 -0.26
C GLN A 50 -13.65 54.98 0.55
N ALA A 51 -14.89 54.46 0.38
CA ALA A 51 -15.34 53.23 1.00
C ALA A 51 -14.79 51.94 0.34
N LEU A 52 -14.13 52.07 -0.86
CA LEU A 52 -13.55 50.93 -1.54
C LEU A 52 -12.20 50.51 -0.92
N HIS A 53 -12.22 49.40 -0.18
CA HIS A 53 -11.08 48.82 0.51
C HIS A 53 -10.63 47.45 -0.05
N GLY A 54 -11.02 47.12 -1.27
CA GLY A 54 -10.76 45.79 -1.83
C GLY A 54 -9.28 45.39 -1.91
N ALA A 55 -8.36 46.36 -2.02
CA ALA A 55 -6.91 46.06 -1.99
C ALA A 55 -6.45 45.63 -0.59
N GLU A 56 -6.95 46.27 0.46
CA GLU A 56 -6.67 45.92 1.87
C GLU A 56 -7.27 44.55 2.22
N LYS A 57 -8.51 44.29 1.77
CA LYS A 57 -9.19 43.01 1.92
C LYS A 57 -8.42 41.88 1.24
N LEU A 58 -7.92 42.10 0.02
CA LEU A 58 -7.09 41.12 -0.67
C LEU A 58 -5.81 40.80 0.12
N ASN A 59 -5.13 41.82 0.67
CA ASN A 59 -3.93 41.60 1.47
C ASN A 59 -4.26 40.89 2.78
N GLN A 60 -5.38 41.19 3.42
CA GLN A 60 -5.82 40.49 4.62
C GLN A 60 -6.14 39.02 4.33
N ASP A 61 -6.81 38.72 3.22
CA ASP A 61 -7.09 37.35 2.81
C ASP A 61 -5.79 36.56 2.54
N LYS A 62 -4.77 37.18 1.91
CA LYS A 62 -3.44 36.57 1.74
C LYS A 62 -2.81 36.22 3.09
N GLN A 63 -2.84 37.10 4.06
CA GLN A 63 -2.27 36.87 5.41
C GLN A 63 -3.00 35.76 6.14
N THR A 64 -4.35 35.81 6.14
CA THR A 64 -5.18 34.79 6.76
C THR A 64 -4.91 33.42 6.14
N SER A 65 -4.90 33.34 4.81
CA SER A 65 -4.63 32.11 4.06
C SER A 65 -3.23 31.56 4.29
N SER A 66 -2.23 32.44 4.46
CA SER A 66 -0.87 31.98 4.82
C SER A 66 -0.86 31.33 6.20
N THR A 67 -1.60 31.87 7.17
CA THR A 67 -1.74 31.28 8.51
C THR A 67 -2.50 29.95 8.46
N GLU A 68 -3.56 29.85 7.63
CA GLU A 68 -4.26 28.58 7.41
C GLU A 68 -3.34 27.51 6.81
N LEU A 69 -2.49 27.87 5.83
CA LEU A 69 -1.50 26.96 5.26
C LEU A 69 -0.53 26.41 6.31
N ASP A 70 -0.10 27.22 7.26
CA ASP A 70 0.79 26.77 8.34
C ASP A 70 0.13 25.73 9.24
N GLY A 71 -1.19 25.75 9.36
CA GLY A 71 -2.00 24.74 10.07
C GLY A 71 -2.17 23.42 9.30
N LEU A 72 -1.88 23.37 8.00
CA LEU A 72 -1.98 22.16 7.18
C LEU A 72 -0.72 21.29 7.31
N THR A 73 -0.66 20.54 8.41
CA THR A 73 0.57 19.83 8.85
C THR A 73 0.93 18.61 8.02
N ASP A 74 0.00 18.05 7.25
CA ASP A 74 0.26 16.90 6.39
C ASP A 74 0.85 17.27 5.02
N LEU A 75 0.79 18.54 4.63
CA LEU A 75 1.54 19.01 3.46
C LEU A 75 3.05 18.90 3.69
N THR A 76 3.79 18.61 2.64
CA THR A 76 5.25 18.77 2.68
C THR A 76 5.62 20.26 2.70
N ASP A 77 6.83 20.59 3.17
CA ASP A 77 7.30 21.98 3.17
C ASP A 77 7.32 22.57 1.75
N ALA A 78 7.73 21.76 0.76
CA ALA A 78 7.75 22.17 -0.64
C ALA A 78 6.33 22.45 -1.19
N GLN A 79 5.33 21.64 -0.83
CA GLN A 79 3.94 21.88 -1.20
C GLN A 79 3.42 23.16 -0.56
N ARG A 80 3.69 23.36 0.73
CA ARG A 80 3.27 24.56 1.48
C ARG A 80 3.89 25.83 0.90
N GLU A 81 5.20 25.81 0.61
CA GLU A 81 5.90 26.95 -0.02
C GLU A 81 5.32 27.28 -1.40
N LYS A 82 5.07 26.27 -2.23
CA LYS A 82 4.52 26.50 -3.58
C LYS A 82 3.09 27.04 -3.54
N LEU A 83 2.27 26.56 -2.63
CA LEU A 83 0.91 27.08 -2.40
C LEU A 83 0.94 28.52 -1.85
N ARG A 84 1.86 28.83 -0.94
CA ARG A 84 2.07 30.18 -0.43
C ARG A 84 2.47 31.16 -1.53
N GLU A 85 3.36 30.76 -2.44
CA GLU A 85 3.74 31.55 -3.63
C GLU A 85 2.50 31.83 -4.50
N GLN A 86 1.69 30.81 -4.78
CA GLN A 86 0.47 30.95 -5.59
C GLN A 86 -0.57 31.90 -4.94
N ILE A 87 -0.74 31.84 -3.62
CA ILE A 87 -1.62 32.74 -2.87
C ILE A 87 -1.10 34.18 -2.92
N ASN A 88 0.20 34.37 -2.69
CA ASN A 88 0.82 35.69 -2.67
C ASN A 88 0.77 36.39 -4.04
N THR A 89 0.84 35.64 -5.13
CA THR A 89 0.75 36.18 -6.49
C THR A 89 -0.69 36.36 -6.99
N SER A 90 -1.68 35.88 -6.27
CA SER A 90 -3.09 36.05 -6.63
C SER A 90 -3.52 37.52 -6.58
N ASN A 91 -4.35 37.91 -7.55
CA ASN A 91 -4.94 39.26 -7.65
C ASN A 91 -6.45 39.26 -7.35
N SER A 92 -7.02 38.15 -6.93
CA SER A 92 -8.43 37.96 -6.66
C SER A 92 -8.65 37.24 -5.34
N ARG A 93 -9.60 37.73 -4.53
CA ARG A 93 -10.02 37.11 -3.29
C ARG A 93 -10.66 35.73 -3.53
N ASP A 94 -11.43 35.60 -4.61
CA ASP A 94 -12.06 34.31 -4.98
C ASP A 94 -10.99 33.27 -5.37
N ASP A 95 -9.93 33.66 -6.08
CA ASP A 95 -8.81 32.78 -6.41
C ASP A 95 -8.06 32.33 -5.15
N ILE A 96 -7.84 33.21 -4.18
CA ILE A 96 -7.24 32.86 -2.88
C ILE A 96 -8.10 31.82 -2.15
N LYS A 97 -9.42 32.05 -2.08
CA LYS A 97 -10.34 31.10 -1.45
C LYS A 97 -10.28 29.74 -2.11
N GLN A 98 -10.29 29.68 -3.44
CA GLN A 98 -10.19 28.42 -4.19
C GLN A 98 -8.87 27.69 -3.90
N LYS A 99 -7.75 28.43 -3.84
CA LYS A 99 -6.43 27.84 -3.53
C LYS A 99 -6.36 27.26 -2.14
N ILE A 100 -6.94 27.90 -1.13
CA ILE A 100 -7.02 27.38 0.23
C ILE A 100 -7.87 26.10 0.29
N GLU A 101 -9.01 26.06 -0.39
CA GLU A 101 -9.81 24.82 -0.44
C GLU A 101 -9.06 23.68 -1.14
N GLN A 102 -8.32 23.97 -2.21
CA GLN A 102 -7.45 22.99 -2.86
C GLN A 102 -6.33 22.52 -1.93
N ALA A 103 -5.72 23.43 -1.15
CA ALA A 103 -4.69 23.10 -0.18
C ALA A 103 -5.22 22.17 0.95
N LYS A 104 -6.43 22.43 1.45
CA LYS A 104 -7.10 21.57 2.43
C LYS A 104 -7.34 20.16 1.87
N ALA A 105 -7.88 20.08 0.66
CA ALA A 105 -8.10 18.78 -0.01
C ALA A 105 -6.77 18.02 -0.24
N LEU A 106 -5.70 18.74 -0.62
CA LEU A 106 -4.37 18.15 -0.76
C LEU A 106 -3.83 17.65 0.57
N ASN A 107 -3.99 18.43 1.65
CA ASN A 107 -3.57 18.03 2.98
C ASN A 107 -4.24 16.73 3.43
N ASP A 108 -5.55 16.60 3.23
CA ASP A 108 -6.31 15.40 3.58
C ASP A 108 -5.87 14.18 2.74
N ALA A 109 -5.58 14.38 1.45
CA ALA A 109 -5.05 13.33 0.60
C ALA A 109 -3.64 12.90 1.03
N MET A 110 -2.76 13.85 1.35
CA MET A 110 -1.40 13.60 1.84
C MET A 110 -1.39 12.87 3.18
N LYS A 111 -2.27 13.23 4.11
CA LYS A 111 -2.44 12.51 5.37
C LYS A 111 -2.69 11.02 5.13
N LYS A 112 -3.71 10.71 4.32
CA LYS A 112 -4.08 9.32 4.00
C LYS A 112 -2.97 8.56 3.30
N LEU A 113 -2.25 9.22 2.38
CA LEU A 113 -1.11 8.63 1.68
C LEU A 113 0.03 8.28 2.65
N LYS A 114 0.40 9.21 3.53
CA LYS A 114 1.44 8.99 4.54
C LYS A 114 1.07 7.87 5.52
N GLU A 115 -0.19 7.83 5.97
CA GLU A 115 -0.71 6.77 6.83
C GLU A 115 -0.62 5.40 6.15
N GLN A 116 -0.93 5.31 4.85
CA GLN A 116 -0.81 4.06 4.09
C GLN A 116 0.64 3.63 3.90
N VAL A 117 1.53 4.56 3.56
CA VAL A 117 2.97 4.28 3.41
C VAL A 117 3.59 3.83 4.74
N ALA A 118 3.15 4.38 5.86
CA ALA A 118 3.62 3.98 7.19
C ALA A 118 3.29 2.52 7.55
N GLN A 119 2.35 1.88 6.87
CA GLN A 119 2.00 0.47 7.10
C GLN A 119 2.94 -0.52 6.40
N LYS A 120 3.89 -0.06 5.59
CA LYS A 120 4.73 -0.90 4.72
C LYS A 120 5.43 -2.04 5.46
N ASP A 121 6.00 -1.77 6.62
CA ASP A 121 6.76 -2.77 7.38
C ASP A 121 5.83 -3.89 7.90
N GLY A 122 4.62 -3.53 8.33
CA GLY A 122 3.59 -4.49 8.72
C GLY A 122 3.12 -5.36 7.55
N VAL A 123 2.95 -4.77 6.37
CA VAL A 123 2.59 -5.52 5.15
C VAL A 123 3.74 -6.44 4.73
N HIS A 124 4.99 -5.97 4.72
CA HIS A 124 6.15 -6.79 4.37
C HIS A 124 6.38 -7.98 5.31
N ALA A 125 6.00 -7.86 6.58
CA ALA A 125 6.08 -8.94 7.57
C ALA A 125 4.89 -9.92 7.50
N ASN A 126 3.82 -9.56 6.78
CA ASN A 126 2.61 -10.39 6.69
C ASN A 126 2.82 -11.59 5.76
N SER A 127 2.14 -12.71 6.08
CA SER A 127 2.15 -13.92 5.26
C SER A 127 1.63 -13.68 3.83
N ASP A 128 0.69 -12.74 3.64
CA ASP A 128 0.20 -12.39 2.32
C ASP A 128 1.28 -11.80 1.42
N TYR A 129 2.23 -11.05 1.98
CA TYR A 129 3.39 -10.58 1.24
C TYR A 129 4.51 -11.61 1.18
N THR A 130 4.92 -12.21 2.32
CA THR A 130 6.11 -13.07 2.37
C THR A 130 5.99 -14.31 1.48
N ASN A 131 4.78 -14.87 1.38
CA ASN A 131 4.47 -16.06 0.59
C ASN A 131 3.88 -15.75 -0.80
N GLU A 132 3.84 -14.47 -1.19
CA GLU A 132 3.35 -14.06 -2.50
C GLU A 132 4.39 -14.28 -3.61
N ASP A 133 3.94 -14.33 -4.85
CA ASP A 133 4.82 -14.39 -6.03
C ASP A 133 5.52 -13.05 -6.26
N SER A 134 6.70 -13.08 -6.90
CA SER A 134 7.52 -11.87 -7.10
C SER A 134 6.80 -10.75 -7.84
N ALA A 135 5.97 -11.06 -8.84
CA ALA A 135 5.26 -10.07 -9.63
C ALA A 135 4.33 -9.19 -8.79
N GLN A 136 3.58 -9.76 -7.84
CA GLN A 136 2.69 -9.01 -6.96
C GLN A 136 3.46 -8.25 -5.88
N LYS A 137 4.55 -8.84 -5.34
CA LYS A 137 5.48 -8.12 -4.45
C LYS A 137 6.05 -6.88 -5.13
N ASP A 138 6.50 -7.02 -6.38
CA ASP A 138 7.08 -5.92 -7.16
C ASP A 138 6.02 -4.85 -7.47
N ALA A 139 4.77 -5.25 -7.79
CA ALA A 139 3.68 -4.31 -8.00
C ALA A 139 3.40 -3.48 -6.74
N TYR A 140 3.35 -4.12 -5.56
CA TYR A 140 3.17 -3.42 -4.28
C TYR A 140 4.35 -2.48 -3.96
N ASN A 141 5.59 -2.95 -4.12
CA ASN A 141 6.78 -2.15 -3.88
C ASN A 141 6.90 -0.95 -4.84
N ASN A 142 6.52 -1.13 -6.11
CA ASN A 142 6.51 -0.04 -7.09
C ASN A 142 5.45 1.03 -6.75
N ALA A 143 4.26 0.61 -6.31
CA ALA A 143 3.23 1.55 -5.86
C ALA A 143 3.67 2.33 -4.62
N LEU A 144 4.32 1.66 -3.64
CA LEU A 144 4.92 2.32 -2.47
C LEU A 144 5.99 3.33 -2.88
N LYS A 145 6.90 2.93 -3.77
CA LYS A 145 7.97 3.81 -4.24
C LYS A 145 7.42 5.07 -4.90
N GLN A 146 6.39 4.96 -5.75
CA GLN A 146 5.74 6.11 -6.38
C GLN A 146 5.14 7.07 -5.32
N ALA A 147 4.52 6.53 -4.27
CA ALA A 147 4.00 7.33 -3.17
C ALA A 147 5.11 8.01 -2.36
N GLU A 148 6.19 7.30 -2.04
CA GLU A 148 7.36 7.86 -1.37
C GLU A 148 8.03 8.96 -2.22
N ASP A 149 8.13 8.76 -3.53
CA ASP A 149 8.65 9.76 -4.47
C ASP A 149 7.77 11.04 -4.46
N ILE A 150 6.45 10.92 -4.37
CA ILE A 150 5.54 12.06 -4.21
C ILE A 150 5.79 12.80 -2.88
N ILE A 151 5.89 12.06 -1.78
CA ILE A 151 6.08 12.62 -0.43
C ILE A 151 7.43 13.34 -0.33
N ASN A 152 8.47 12.81 -0.96
CA ASN A 152 9.85 13.31 -0.83
C ASN A 152 10.27 14.30 -1.92
N ASN A 153 9.41 14.57 -2.92
CA ASN A 153 9.75 15.48 -4.00
C ASN A 153 9.72 16.94 -3.54
N SER A 154 10.90 17.50 -3.28
CA SER A 154 11.07 18.89 -2.86
C SER A 154 11.23 19.88 -4.02
N SER A 155 11.68 19.42 -5.19
CA SER A 155 11.98 20.29 -6.33
C SER A 155 10.75 20.61 -7.18
N ASN A 156 9.85 19.64 -7.34
CA ASN A 156 8.61 19.80 -8.09
C ASN A 156 7.45 19.09 -7.35
N PRO A 157 6.96 19.68 -6.25
CA PRO A 157 5.95 19.04 -5.43
C PRO A 157 4.64 18.89 -6.19
N ASN A 158 3.99 17.72 -6.07
CA ASN A 158 2.66 17.53 -6.64
C ASN A 158 1.61 18.26 -5.77
N LEU A 159 0.85 19.15 -6.38
CA LEU A 159 -0.20 19.95 -5.73
C LEU A 159 -1.62 19.45 -6.07
N ASN A 160 -1.75 18.37 -6.83
CA ASN A 160 -3.03 17.83 -7.23
C ASN A 160 -3.48 16.74 -6.25
N ALA A 161 -4.52 17.02 -5.46
CA ALA A 161 -5.09 16.07 -4.50
C ALA A 161 -5.59 14.77 -5.15
N GLN A 162 -6.04 14.82 -6.40
CA GLN A 162 -6.49 13.64 -7.14
C GLN A 162 -5.32 12.70 -7.47
N ASP A 163 -4.16 13.22 -7.85
CA ASP A 163 -2.97 12.41 -8.13
C ASP A 163 -2.48 11.70 -6.86
N ILE A 164 -2.53 12.40 -5.71
CA ILE A 164 -2.21 11.82 -4.40
C ILE A 164 -3.19 10.70 -4.06
N THR A 165 -4.48 10.92 -4.30
CA THR A 165 -5.52 9.91 -4.08
C THR A 165 -5.34 8.70 -5.00
N ASN A 166 -4.94 8.91 -6.25
CA ASN A 166 -4.64 7.83 -7.19
C ASN A 166 -3.45 7.00 -6.71
N ALA A 167 -2.37 7.63 -6.23
CA ALA A 167 -1.23 6.92 -5.65
C ALA A 167 -1.62 6.08 -4.43
N LEU A 168 -2.46 6.62 -3.54
CA LEU A 168 -3.04 5.88 -2.41
C LEU A 168 -3.82 4.64 -2.88
N ASN A 169 -4.68 4.81 -3.87
CA ASN A 169 -5.51 3.72 -4.39
C ASN A 169 -4.65 2.63 -5.07
N ASN A 170 -3.57 3.01 -5.75
CA ASN A 170 -2.63 2.06 -6.35
C ASN A 170 -1.96 1.18 -5.28
N ILE A 171 -1.54 1.75 -4.14
CA ILE A 171 -0.99 0.97 -3.02
C ILE A 171 -2.04 -0.01 -2.49
N LYS A 172 -3.25 0.48 -2.23
CA LYS A 172 -4.34 -0.37 -1.69
C LYS A 172 -4.67 -1.52 -2.64
N GLN A 173 -4.83 -1.23 -3.91
CA GLN A 173 -5.10 -2.26 -4.92
C GLN A 173 -3.97 -3.29 -5.01
N ALA A 174 -2.71 -2.86 -5.00
CA ALA A 174 -1.58 -3.76 -5.01
C ALA A 174 -1.49 -4.59 -3.72
N GLN A 175 -1.83 -4.02 -2.57
CA GLN A 175 -1.91 -4.73 -1.29
C GLN A 175 -3.05 -5.76 -1.28
N ASP A 176 -4.23 -5.40 -1.79
CA ASP A 176 -5.39 -6.30 -1.88
C ASP A 176 -5.14 -7.50 -2.81
N ASN A 177 -4.17 -7.39 -3.73
CA ASN A 177 -3.75 -8.46 -4.62
C ASN A 177 -2.69 -9.40 -4.00
N LEU A 178 -2.28 -9.17 -2.75
CA LEU A 178 -1.36 -10.05 -2.04
C LEU A 178 -2.16 -11.19 -1.38
N HIS A 179 -1.96 -12.41 -1.85
CA HIS A 179 -2.67 -13.61 -1.39
C HIS A 179 -1.71 -14.72 -0.95
N GLY A 180 -0.51 -14.38 -0.52
CA GLY A 180 0.53 -15.35 -0.18
C GLY A 180 0.13 -16.34 0.93
N ALA A 181 -0.66 -15.91 1.91
CA ALA A 181 -1.18 -16.80 2.96
C ALA A 181 -2.09 -17.89 2.37
N GLN A 182 -2.95 -17.52 1.42
CA GLN A 182 -3.82 -18.47 0.71
C GLN A 182 -3.00 -19.43 -0.15
N LYS A 183 -1.97 -18.93 -0.85
CA LYS A 183 -1.05 -19.75 -1.65
C LYS A 183 -0.29 -20.74 -0.77
N LEU A 184 0.23 -20.30 0.37
CA LEU A 184 0.86 -21.21 1.35
C LEU A 184 -0.10 -22.31 1.80
N GLN A 185 -1.35 -21.98 2.10
CA GLN A 185 -2.33 -22.99 2.51
C GLN A 185 -2.65 -23.97 1.37
N GLN A 186 -2.74 -23.48 0.14
CA GLN A 186 -2.94 -24.33 -1.04
C GLN A 186 -1.76 -25.28 -1.25
N ASP A 187 -0.52 -24.79 -1.14
CA ASP A 187 0.68 -25.60 -1.27
C ASP A 187 0.73 -26.70 -0.19
N LYS A 188 0.39 -26.37 1.07
CA LYS A 188 0.26 -27.34 2.16
C LYS A 188 -0.75 -28.44 1.81
N ASN A 189 -1.94 -28.07 1.36
CA ASN A 189 -2.99 -29.03 1.02
C ASN A 189 -2.54 -29.95 -0.12
N THR A 190 -1.96 -29.41 -1.17
CA THR A 190 -1.45 -30.16 -2.31
C THR A 190 -0.33 -31.13 -1.87
N THR A 191 0.60 -30.65 -1.05
CA THR A 191 1.72 -31.45 -0.53
C THR A 191 1.24 -32.56 0.40
N ASN A 192 0.26 -32.29 1.27
CA ASN A 192 -0.31 -33.31 2.14
C ASN A 192 -0.96 -34.45 1.33
N GLN A 193 -1.64 -34.12 0.22
CA GLN A 193 -2.17 -35.12 -0.71
C GLN A 193 -1.04 -35.92 -1.39
N ALA A 194 0.03 -35.23 -1.82
CA ALA A 194 1.18 -35.89 -2.42
C ALA A 194 1.85 -36.89 -1.44
N ILE A 195 2.05 -36.49 -0.17
CA ILE A 195 2.59 -37.39 0.87
C ILE A 195 1.64 -38.58 1.09
N GLY A 196 0.34 -38.37 1.11
CA GLY A 196 -0.63 -39.46 1.21
C GLY A 196 -0.47 -40.52 0.13
N ASN A 197 -0.03 -40.13 -1.08
CA ASN A 197 0.18 -41.00 -2.24
C ASN A 197 1.58 -41.66 -2.29
N LEU A 198 2.49 -41.35 -1.39
CA LEU A 198 3.79 -42.02 -1.28
C LEU A 198 3.57 -43.45 -0.73
N ASN A 199 3.83 -44.46 -1.53
CA ASN A 199 3.37 -45.83 -1.26
C ASN A 199 4.29 -46.64 -0.34
N HIS A 200 5.55 -46.22 -0.21
CA HIS A 200 6.56 -46.92 0.58
C HIS A 200 6.71 -46.37 2.00
N LEU A 201 6.14 -45.20 2.28
CA LEU A 201 6.11 -44.66 3.65
C LEU A 201 5.07 -45.37 4.50
N ASN A 202 5.44 -45.74 5.73
CA ASN A 202 4.47 -46.21 6.71
C ASN A 202 3.62 -45.05 7.26
N GLN A 203 2.48 -45.37 7.91
CA GLN A 203 1.55 -44.35 8.37
C GLN A 203 2.16 -43.35 9.37
N PRO A 204 2.95 -43.76 10.39
CA PRO A 204 3.61 -42.81 11.28
C PRO A 204 4.57 -41.84 10.56
N GLN A 205 5.26 -42.30 9.51
CA GLN A 205 6.12 -41.41 8.69
C GLN A 205 5.29 -40.37 7.96
N LYS A 206 4.18 -40.76 7.32
CA LYS A 206 3.25 -39.85 6.65
C LYS A 206 2.68 -38.83 7.64
N ASP A 207 2.22 -39.28 8.80
CA ASP A 207 1.63 -38.41 9.82
C ASP A 207 2.62 -37.36 10.33
N ALA A 208 3.87 -37.77 10.60
CA ALA A 208 4.92 -36.86 11.02
C ALA A 208 5.30 -35.81 9.93
N LEU A 209 5.37 -36.22 8.67
CA LEU A 209 5.64 -35.34 7.56
C LEU A 209 4.49 -34.36 7.32
N ILE A 210 3.25 -34.81 7.39
CA ILE A 210 2.04 -33.96 7.27
C ILE A 210 2.03 -32.95 8.42
N GLN A 211 2.37 -33.34 9.64
CA GLN A 211 2.48 -32.41 10.77
C GLN A 211 3.55 -31.35 10.51
N ALA A 212 4.72 -31.75 9.99
CA ALA A 212 5.80 -30.80 9.65
C ALA A 212 5.37 -29.83 8.53
N ILE A 213 4.65 -30.30 7.49
CA ILE A 213 4.06 -29.45 6.44
C ILE A 213 3.07 -28.45 7.03
N ASN A 214 2.16 -28.90 7.90
CA ASN A 214 1.17 -28.01 8.50
C ASN A 214 1.81 -26.93 9.39
N GLY A 215 2.96 -27.20 9.99
CA GLY A 215 3.75 -26.26 10.78
C GLY A 215 4.62 -25.29 9.95
N ALA A 216 4.77 -25.52 8.64
CA ALA A 216 5.58 -24.66 7.78
C ALA A 216 5.01 -23.24 7.70
N THR A 217 5.88 -22.23 7.68
CA THR A 217 5.52 -20.80 7.61
C THR A 217 5.80 -20.15 6.25
N SER A 218 6.51 -20.89 5.36
CA SER A 218 6.79 -20.43 3.99
C SER A 218 6.54 -21.53 2.96
N ARG A 219 6.27 -21.12 1.73
CA ARG A 219 6.09 -22.01 0.56
C ARG A 219 7.37 -22.79 0.25
N ASP A 220 8.54 -22.18 0.45
CA ASP A 220 9.84 -22.84 0.27
C ASP A 220 10.02 -23.99 1.30
N GLN A 221 9.62 -23.78 2.56
CA GLN A 221 9.65 -24.86 3.56
C GLN A 221 8.74 -26.01 3.17
N VAL A 222 7.55 -25.73 2.62
CA VAL A 222 6.63 -26.76 2.13
C VAL A 222 7.26 -27.56 1.00
N ALA A 223 7.87 -26.88 0.01
CA ALA A 223 8.53 -27.52 -1.11
C ALA A 223 9.75 -28.35 -0.69
N GLU A 224 10.53 -27.88 0.27
CA GLU A 224 11.67 -28.61 0.82
C GLU A 224 11.22 -29.88 1.54
N LYS A 225 10.17 -29.79 2.39
CA LYS A 225 9.61 -30.96 3.09
C LYS A 225 9.02 -32.00 2.12
N LEU A 226 8.46 -31.59 1.00
CA LEU A 226 8.02 -32.55 -0.03
C LEU A 226 9.21 -33.32 -0.62
N LYS A 227 10.30 -32.62 -0.94
CA LYS A 227 11.52 -33.29 -1.44
C LYS A 227 12.12 -34.26 -0.42
N GLU A 228 12.12 -33.91 0.87
CA GLU A 228 12.55 -34.81 1.93
C GLU A 228 11.66 -36.07 2.00
N ALA A 229 10.34 -35.89 1.90
CA ALA A 229 9.38 -36.98 1.90
C ALA A 229 9.57 -37.94 0.72
N GLU A 230 9.73 -37.39 -0.50
CA GLU A 230 9.99 -38.18 -1.72
C GLU A 230 11.31 -38.97 -1.61
N ALA A 231 12.35 -38.33 -1.05
CA ALA A 231 13.64 -39.02 -0.86
C ALA A 231 13.55 -40.11 0.22
N LEU A 232 12.71 -39.93 1.25
CA LEU A 232 12.46 -40.98 2.24
C LEU A 232 11.64 -42.14 1.63
N ASP A 233 10.64 -41.86 0.80
CA ASP A 233 9.84 -42.90 0.12
C ASP A 233 10.72 -43.78 -0.78
N GLU A 234 11.65 -43.18 -1.52
CA GLU A 234 12.61 -43.95 -2.35
C GLU A 234 13.57 -44.80 -1.50
N ALA A 235 14.03 -44.28 -0.34
CA ALA A 235 14.88 -45.03 0.57
C ALA A 235 14.09 -46.20 1.20
N MET A 236 12.85 -46.00 1.58
CA MET A 236 11.96 -47.04 2.10
C MET A 236 11.67 -48.12 1.07
N LYS A 237 11.45 -47.72 -0.20
CA LYS A 237 11.33 -48.66 -1.32
C LYS A 237 12.56 -49.59 -1.45
N GLN A 238 13.74 -48.97 -1.41
CA GLN A 238 15.01 -49.76 -1.48
C GLN A 238 15.15 -50.72 -0.32
N LEU A 239 14.73 -50.30 0.88
CA LEU A 239 14.74 -51.14 2.07
C LEU A 239 13.76 -52.32 1.95
N GLU A 240 12.53 -52.06 1.50
CA GLU A 240 11.54 -53.09 1.21
C GLU A 240 12.00 -54.09 0.13
N ASP A 241 12.59 -53.60 -0.96
CA ASP A 241 13.12 -54.42 -2.03
C ASP A 241 14.22 -55.35 -1.52
N GLN A 242 15.10 -54.86 -0.60
CA GLN A 242 16.15 -55.64 0.03
C GLN A 242 15.58 -56.70 0.98
N VAL A 243 14.58 -56.36 1.81
CA VAL A 243 13.91 -57.31 2.72
C VAL A 243 13.15 -58.39 1.95
N ASN A 244 12.55 -58.05 0.81
CA ASN A 244 11.81 -58.99 -0.06
C ASN A 244 12.73 -60.02 -0.69
N GLN A 245 14.05 -59.81 -0.73
CA GLN A 245 15.04 -60.77 -1.21
C GLN A 245 15.52 -61.70 -0.12
N ASP A 246 15.12 -61.47 1.16
CA ASP A 246 15.61 -62.21 2.35
C ASP A 246 15.44 -63.75 2.19
N ASP A 247 14.25 -64.19 1.79
CA ASP A 247 13.95 -65.60 1.61
C ASP A 247 14.84 -66.25 0.56
N GLN A 248 15.13 -65.58 -0.55
CA GLN A 248 16.01 -66.05 -1.57
C GLN A 248 17.47 -66.12 -1.10
N ILE A 249 17.94 -65.11 -0.39
CA ILE A 249 19.31 -65.04 0.13
C ILE A 249 19.51 -66.05 1.24
N SER A 250 18.62 -66.18 2.21
CA SER A 250 18.69 -67.08 3.34
C SER A 250 18.71 -68.56 2.95
N ASN A 251 18.06 -68.89 1.81
CA ASN A 251 18.03 -70.22 1.26
C ASN A 251 19.15 -70.47 0.22
N SER A 252 20.03 -69.53 -0.04
CA SER A 252 21.13 -69.66 -0.98
C SER A 252 22.30 -70.45 -0.44
N SER A 253 23.02 -71.16 -1.31
CA SER A 253 24.23 -71.91 -0.88
C SER A 253 25.31 -71.01 -0.28
N PRO A 254 25.59 -69.78 -0.76
CA PRO A 254 26.53 -68.89 -0.12
C PRO A 254 26.16 -68.56 1.35
N PHE A 255 24.88 -68.31 1.66
CA PHE A 255 24.43 -68.00 3.01
C PHE A 255 24.48 -69.24 3.90
N ILE A 256 23.99 -70.40 3.45
CA ILE A 256 23.91 -71.63 4.25
C ILE A 256 25.30 -72.12 4.66
N ASN A 257 26.32 -71.94 3.80
CA ASN A 257 27.69 -72.34 4.06
C ASN A 257 28.60 -71.24 4.63
N GLU A 258 28.04 -70.08 5.02
CA GLU A 258 28.80 -68.98 5.59
C GLU A 258 29.01 -69.17 7.11
N ASP A 259 29.99 -68.50 7.69
CA ASP A 259 30.23 -68.49 9.13
C ASP A 259 29.01 -68.03 9.92
N SER A 260 28.73 -68.64 11.06
CA SER A 260 27.55 -68.35 11.89
C SER A 260 27.45 -66.90 12.36
N ASP A 261 28.59 -66.23 12.59
CA ASP A 261 28.63 -64.82 12.97
C ASP A 261 28.18 -63.90 11.85
N LYS A 262 28.49 -64.20 10.60
CA LYS A 262 28.06 -63.46 9.43
C LYS A 262 26.61 -63.71 9.13
N GLN A 263 26.14 -64.95 9.25
CA GLN A 263 24.71 -65.27 9.13
C GLN A 263 23.90 -64.50 10.18
N LYS A 264 24.37 -64.49 11.40
CA LYS A 264 23.73 -63.72 12.48
C LYS A 264 23.71 -62.23 12.18
N THR A 265 24.82 -61.64 11.74
CA THR A 265 24.91 -60.22 11.37
C THR A 265 23.89 -59.85 10.27
N TYR A 266 23.78 -60.68 9.27
CA TYR A 266 22.80 -60.49 8.21
C TYR A 266 21.37 -60.53 8.74
N ASN A 267 21.02 -61.54 9.52
CA ASN A 267 19.70 -61.73 10.09
C ASN A 267 19.31 -60.53 11.02
N ASP A 268 20.26 -60.05 11.85
CA ASP A 268 20.07 -58.92 12.74
C ASP A 268 19.77 -57.64 11.92
N LYS A 269 20.45 -57.44 10.75
CA LYS A 269 20.18 -56.29 9.86
C LYS A 269 18.84 -56.38 9.15
N ILE A 270 18.45 -57.58 8.67
CA ILE A 270 17.14 -57.81 8.09
C ILE A 270 16.04 -57.57 9.15
N GLN A 271 16.24 -58.04 10.38
CA GLN A 271 15.28 -57.77 11.47
C GLN A 271 15.13 -56.27 11.76
N ALA A 272 16.25 -55.55 11.85
CA ALA A 272 16.23 -54.08 12.04
C ALA A 272 15.48 -53.36 10.86
N ALA A 273 15.71 -53.83 9.63
CA ALA A 273 14.99 -53.28 8.46
C ALA A 273 13.47 -53.52 8.54
N LYS A 274 13.06 -54.73 8.92
CA LYS A 274 11.65 -55.11 9.15
C LYS A 274 11.01 -54.23 10.24
N GLU A 275 11.77 -53.92 11.31
CA GLU A 275 11.30 -53.04 12.39
C GLU A 275 11.05 -51.61 11.89
N ILE A 276 11.92 -51.08 11.04
CA ILE A 276 11.71 -49.73 10.41
C ILE A 276 10.46 -49.73 9.54
N ILE A 277 10.31 -50.74 8.65
CA ILE A 277 9.20 -50.86 7.74
C ILE A 277 7.84 -50.93 8.49
N ASN A 278 7.83 -51.71 9.60
CA ASN A 278 6.60 -51.98 10.36
C ASN A 278 6.42 -51.06 11.58
N GLN A 279 7.16 -49.94 11.68
CA GLN A 279 6.98 -48.98 12.79
C GLN A 279 5.56 -48.45 12.86
N THR A 280 4.99 -48.52 14.07
CA THR A 280 3.67 -47.97 14.41
C THR A 280 3.73 -46.68 15.25
N SER A 281 4.92 -46.34 15.75
CA SER A 281 5.22 -45.16 16.55
C SER A 281 6.69 -44.76 16.39
N ASN A 282 7.04 -43.51 16.76
CA ASN A 282 8.40 -42.96 16.66
C ASN A 282 9.06 -43.20 15.29
N PRO A 283 8.47 -42.67 14.22
CA PRO A 283 8.91 -43.02 12.86
C PRO A 283 10.35 -42.62 12.58
N THR A 284 11.06 -43.46 11.84
CA THR A 284 12.35 -43.12 11.26
C THR A 284 12.12 -42.19 10.06
N LEU A 285 12.60 -40.94 10.18
CA LEU A 285 12.49 -39.92 9.13
C LEU A 285 13.82 -39.64 8.42
N ASP A 286 14.93 -40.19 8.93
CA ASP A 286 16.24 -40.03 8.35
C ASP A 286 16.51 -41.18 7.37
N LYS A 287 16.61 -40.82 6.08
CA LYS A 287 16.88 -41.77 5.00
C LYS A 287 18.23 -42.47 5.05
N GLN A 288 19.15 -42.04 5.94
CA GLN A 288 20.48 -42.64 6.09
C GLN A 288 20.54 -43.67 7.24
N LYS A 289 19.51 -43.77 8.03
CA LYS A 289 19.37 -44.80 9.07
C LYS A 289 18.84 -46.10 8.51
#